data_09a1ac52b8aee702f81e0b3197dc9698
#
_entry.id   09a1ac52b8aee702f81e0b3197dc9698
#
_cell.length_a   1.000
_cell.length_b   1.000
_cell.length_c   1.000
_cell.angle_alpha   90.00
_cell.angle_beta   90.00
_cell.angle_gamma   90.00
#
_symmetry.space_group_name_H-M   'P 1'
#
loop_
_entity.id
_entity.type
_entity.pdbx_description
1 polymer ?
#
loop_
_entity_poly.entity_id
_entity_poly.type
_entity_poly.pdbx_seq_one_letter_code
_entity_poly.pdbx_strand_id
1 'polypeptide(L)'
;MEGKSRKIKILIGLIALIVLAFGPFKPKDKNNENVNTAEVNLKKVIIGLPGISNQTLEATGIAVNKGYIAEELKKVGYEPEFIYFQQAGPAVNEALATNKIDIAMYGDFPITVLKSNGGDVKVFAVDNSRFMYGVLVQNDDSIKTIKDLEGKKVLYRKGTVEQKFFKEILKKYNLNEDKFVSVNAGGADGQSIFSAKEAEAIFTFYYTALYMESKGLGKVIDSTLDKPEVGTQSLAVGRTKFLEE
;
A
#
# COMPACT_ATOMS: atom_id res chain seq x y z
N MET A 1 26.53 -8.37 22.77
CA MET A 1 25.76 -8.57 21.49
C MET A 1 24.28 -8.90 21.70
N GLU A 2 23.86 -9.45 22.83
CA GLU A 2 22.45 -9.81 23.12
C GLU A 2 21.48 -8.63 23.28
N GLY A 3 21.94 -7.48 23.78
CA GLY A 3 21.06 -6.32 24.02
C GLY A 3 20.55 -5.62 22.77
N LYS A 4 21.30 -5.60 21.67
CA LYS A 4 20.90 -4.98 20.40
C LYS A 4 19.86 -5.81 19.65
N SER A 5 20.06 -7.13 19.59
CA SER A 5 19.10 -8.07 18.99
C SER A 5 17.73 -8.06 19.69
N ARG A 6 17.73 -7.82 21.00
CA ARG A 6 16.50 -7.75 21.81
C ARG A 6 15.68 -6.49 21.51
N LYS A 7 16.35 -5.34 21.24
CA LYS A 7 15.67 -4.07 20.88
C LYS A 7 14.98 -4.14 19.52
N ILE A 8 15.60 -4.78 18.53
CA ILE A 8 15.03 -4.96 17.20
C ILE A 8 13.86 -5.94 17.22
N LYS A 9 13.96 -7.04 17.98
CA LYS A 9 12.83 -7.97 18.19
C LYS A 9 11.63 -7.27 18.86
N ILE A 10 11.89 -6.29 19.75
CA ILE A 10 10.86 -5.46 20.37
C ILE A 10 10.29 -4.47 19.35
N LEU A 11 11.10 -3.86 18.47
CA LEU A 11 10.65 -2.97 17.41
C LEU A 11 9.76 -3.71 16.39
N ILE A 12 10.17 -4.89 15.96
CA ILE A 12 9.39 -5.76 15.06
C ILE A 12 8.08 -6.20 15.73
N GLY A 13 8.11 -6.58 17.00
CA GLY A 13 6.93 -6.98 17.77
C GLY A 13 5.95 -5.83 18.01
N LEU A 14 6.43 -4.61 18.26
CA LEU A 14 5.61 -3.43 18.51
C LEU A 14 4.91 -2.92 17.26
N ILE A 15 5.57 -2.93 16.10
CA ILE A 15 4.93 -2.54 14.82
C ILE A 15 3.87 -3.58 14.42
N ALA A 16 4.11 -4.86 14.67
CA ALA A 16 3.11 -5.93 14.44
C ALA A 16 1.90 -5.84 15.41
N LEU A 17 2.11 -5.39 16.66
CA LEU A 17 1.05 -5.19 17.65
C LEU A 17 0.14 -3.97 17.35
N ILE A 18 0.63 -2.95 16.65
CA ILE A 18 -0.18 -1.79 16.22
C ILE A 18 -1.32 -2.23 15.28
N VAL A 19 -1.12 -3.30 14.51
CA VAL A 19 -2.14 -3.86 13.60
C VAL A 19 -3.19 -4.72 14.32
N LEU A 20 -2.89 -5.21 15.54
CA LEU A 20 -3.75 -6.18 16.26
C LEU A 20 -4.50 -5.61 17.48
N ALA A 21 -4.18 -4.39 17.95
CA ALA A 21 -4.70 -3.87 19.22
C ALA A 21 -5.84 -2.84 19.05
N PHE A 22 -6.94 -3.21 18.45
CA PHE A 22 -8.21 -2.47 18.60
C PHE A 22 -9.05 -3.04 19.74
N GLY A 23 -8.64 -2.75 20.98
CA GLY A 23 -9.52 -2.81 22.14
C GLY A 23 -10.22 -1.45 22.37
N PRO A 24 -11.35 -1.38 23.12
CA PRO A 24 -12.11 -0.14 23.30
C PRO A 24 -11.26 0.92 24.01
N PHE A 25 -11.08 2.04 23.33
CA PHE A 25 -10.31 3.20 23.79
C PHE A 25 -10.99 3.93 24.94
N LYS A 26 -10.32 4.06 26.09
CA LYS A 26 -10.69 5.04 27.13
C LYS A 26 -9.81 6.28 26.98
N PRO A 27 -10.37 7.49 26.87
CA PRO A 27 -9.57 8.70 26.87
C PRO A 27 -8.89 8.88 28.24
N LYS A 28 -7.59 9.15 28.21
CA LYS A 28 -6.78 9.39 29.39
C LYS A 28 -6.85 10.88 29.76
N ASP A 29 -7.27 11.17 30.99
CA ASP A 29 -7.27 12.52 31.53
C ASP A 29 -5.84 13.12 31.55
N LYS A 30 -5.77 14.38 31.13
CA LYS A 30 -4.54 15.19 31.20
C LYS A 30 -4.30 15.63 32.64
N ASN A 31 -3.52 14.88 33.39
CA ASN A 31 -2.89 15.39 34.59
C ASN A 31 -1.41 15.71 34.29
N ASN A 32 -1.07 16.97 34.50
CA ASN A 32 0.27 17.52 34.41
C ASN A 32 1.19 16.84 35.46
N GLU A 33 2.07 15.95 35.00
CA GLU A 33 3.28 15.63 35.73
C GLU A 33 4.44 16.33 35.04
N ASN A 34 5.11 17.24 35.76
CA ASN A 34 6.37 17.84 35.39
C ASN A 34 7.45 16.73 35.34
N VAL A 35 7.58 16.07 34.19
CA VAL A 35 8.70 15.18 33.92
C VAL A 35 9.84 16.03 33.37
N ASN A 36 10.91 16.11 34.14
CA ASN A 36 12.19 16.68 33.72
C ASN A 36 12.69 15.88 32.50
N THR A 37 12.37 16.35 31.28
CA THR A 37 12.75 15.72 30.03
C THR A 37 14.21 16.05 29.75
N ALA A 38 15.13 15.15 30.20
CA ALA A 38 16.40 15.05 29.51
C ALA A 38 16.09 14.85 28.02
N GLU A 39 16.66 15.68 27.14
CA GLU A 39 16.52 15.53 25.68
C GLU A 39 16.99 14.12 25.29
N VAL A 40 16.06 13.22 25.07
CA VAL A 40 16.36 11.91 24.53
C VAL A 40 16.69 12.13 23.06
N ASN A 41 17.97 12.03 22.71
CA ASN A 41 18.44 12.14 21.33
C ASN A 41 17.92 10.92 20.54
N LEU A 42 16.74 11.07 19.91
CA LEU A 42 16.10 10.01 19.16
C LEU A 42 16.82 9.81 17.82
N LYS A 43 16.99 8.57 17.43
CA LYS A 43 17.50 8.22 16.09
C LYS A 43 16.36 8.35 15.09
N LYS A 44 16.64 8.92 13.93
CA LYS A 44 15.65 8.93 12.83
C LYS A 44 15.51 7.55 12.23
N VAL A 45 14.26 7.20 11.86
CA VAL A 45 13.95 6.10 10.97
C VAL A 45 13.10 6.66 9.82
N ILE A 46 13.56 6.46 8.59
CA ILE A 46 12.89 6.99 7.40
C ILE A 46 11.95 5.92 6.86
N ILE A 47 10.66 6.24 6.86
CA ILE A 47 9.58 5.32 6.48
C ILE A 47 8.94 5.76 5.16
N GLY A 48 9.04 4.91 4.15
CA GLY A 48 8.44 5.13 2.83
C GLY A 48 7.01 4.60 2.76
N LEU A 49 6.10 5.43 2.24
CA LEU A 49 4.69 5.09 2.04
C LEU A 49 4.27 5.41 0.60
N PRO A 50 3.49 4.53 -0.07
CA PRO A 50 2.93 4.86 -1.37
C PRO A 50 1.81 5.90 -1.22
N GLY A 51 1.70 6.83 -2.17
CA GLY A 51 0.63 7.83 -2.22
C GLY A 51 1.09 9.25 -1.98
N ILE A 52 0.16 10.10 -1.56
CA ILE A 52 0.36 11.52 -1.28
C ILE A 52 0.18 11.74 0.22
N SER A 53 0.94 12.67 0.82
CA SER A 53 0.78 13.04 2.23
C SER A 53 -0.68 13.37 2.56
N ASN A 54 -1.14 12.96 3.74
CA ASN A 54 -2.52 13.09 4.25
C ASN A 54 -3.60 12.25 3.53
N GLN A 55 -3.24 11.48 2.52
CA GLN A 55 -4.14 10.57 1.81
C GLN A 55 -3.75 9.10 1.97
N THR A 56 -2.89 8.79 2.93
CA THR A 56 -2.60 7.40 3.27
C THR A 56 -3.87 6.79 3.86
N LEU A 57 -4.38 5.79 3.18
CA LEU A 57 -5.61 5.11 3.53
C LEU A 57 -5.33 3.93 4.47
N GLU A 58 -6.39 3.38 5.05
CA GLU A 58 -6.38 2.15 5.85
C GLU A 58 -5.67 2.28 7.21
N ALA A 59 -5.26 1.16 7.79
CA ALA A 59 -4.68 1.09 9.13
C ALA A 59 -3.41 1.93 9.26
N THR A 60 -2.50 1.84 8.27
CA THR A 60 -1.27 2.64 8.25
C THR A 60 -1.55 4.13 8.24
N GLY A 61 -2.52 4.59 7.44
CA GLY A 61 -2.89 6.01 7.39
C GLY A 61 -3.44 6.50 8.73
N ILE A 62 -4.27 5.70 9.40
CA ILE A 62 -4.76 6.01 10.73
C ILE A 62 -3.61 6.07 11.74
N ALA A 63 -2.71 5.09 11.71
CA ALA A 63 -1.59 5.00 12.64
C ALA A 63 -0.61 6.18 12.49
N VAL A 64 -0.34 6.62 11.25
CA VAL A 64 0.48 7.81 10.97
C VAL A 64 -0.24 9.08 11.45
N ASN A 65 -1.49 9.29 11.04
CA ASN A 65 -2.23 10.53 11.33
C ASN A 65 -2.57 10.70 12.82
N LYS A 66 -2.71 9.60 13.56
CA LYS A 66 -2.92 9.61 15.02
C LYS A 66 -1.62 9.62 15.82
N GLY A 67 -0.47 9.55 15.17
CA GLY A 67 0.84 9.54 15.83
C GLY A 67 1.22 8.23 16.50
N TYR A 68 0.47 7.15 16.32
CA TYR A 68 0.72 5.86 16.99
C TYR A 68 2.09 5.29 16.64
N ILE A 69 2.50 5.40 15.36
CA ILE A 69 3.84 4.93 14.94
C ILE A 69 4.94 5.73 15.66
N ALA A 70 4.77 7.06 15.76
CA ALA A 70 5.75 7.91 16.43
C ALA A 70 5.83 7.64 17.95
N GLU A 71 4.68 7.43 18.60
CA GLU A 71 4.64 7.07 20.02
C GLU A 71 5.35 5.75 20.33
N GLU A 72 5.13 4.72 19.51
CA GLU A 72 5.77 3.41 19.71
C GLU A 72 7.26 3.44 19.37
N LEU A 73 7.67 4.12 18.32
CA LEU A 73 9.08 4.30 17.97
C LEU A 73 9.84 5.05 19.03
N LYS A 74 9.25 6.07 19.63
CA LYS A 74 9.86 6.84 20.72
C LYS A 74 10.24 5.96 21.94
N LYS A 75 9.42 4.96 22.27
CA LYS A 75 9.68 4.03 23.39
C LYS A 75 10.97 3.22 23.18
N VAL A 76 11.41 3.07 21.94
CA VAL A 76 12.63 2.31 21.58
C VAL A 76 13.76 3.22 21.09
N GLY A 77 13.62 4.54 21.23
CA GLY A 77 14.67 5.53 20.94
C GLY A 77 14.71 6.02 19.50
N TYR A 78 13.61 5.88 18.76
CA TYR A 78 13.50 6.37 17.38
C TYR A 78 12.40 7.41 17.22
N GLU A 79 12.56 8.25 16.18
CA GLU A 79 11.52 9.13 15.65
C GLU A 79 11.32 8.87 14.16
N PRO A 80 10.07 8.79 13.64
CA PRO A 80 9.82 8.54 12.24
C PRO A 80 9.92 9.82 11.42
N GLU A 81 10.50 9.68 10.21
CA GLU A 81 10.37 10.62 9.11
C GLU A 81 9.62 9.92 7.98
N PHE A 82 8.46 10.43 7.56
CA PHE A 82 7.64 9.81 6.53
C PHE A 82 7.90 10.45 5.17
N ILE A 83 8.21 9.62 4.17
CA ILE A 83 8.35 10.02 2.77
C ILE A 83 7.26 9.34 1.95
N TYR A 84 6.53 10.15 1.17
CA TYR A 84 5.42 9.68 0.35
C TYR A 84 5.81 9.59 -1.12
N PHE A 85 5.47 8.48 -1.76
CA PHE A 85 5.82 8.17 -3.14
C PHE A 85 4.57 8.12 -4.01
N GLN A 86 4.33 9.17 -4.79
CA GLN A 86 3.16 9.26 -5.68
C GLN A 86 3.16 8.17 -6.77
N GLN A 87 4.34 7.78 -7.24
CA GLN A 87 4.50 6.67 -8.20
C GLN A 87 4.39 5.29 -7.56
N ALA A 88 4.03 5.23 -6.28
CA ALA A 88 3.79 4.02 -5.49
C ALA A 88 4.98 3.03 -5.50
N GLY A 89 4.69 1.72 -5.65
CA GLY A 89 5.65 0.65 -5.47
C GLY A 89 7.00 0.78 -6.17
N PRO A 90 7.07 1.13 -7.45
CA PRO A 90 8.34 1.31 -8.16
C PRO A 90 9.26 2.35 -7.52
N ALA A 91 8.71 3.51 -7.12
CA ALA A 91 9.49 4.56 -6.47
C ALA A 91 9.92 4.18 -5.04
N VAL A 92 9.08 3.44 -4.30
CA VAL A 92 9.45 2.86 -2.99
C VAL A 92 10.60 1.87 -3.15
N ASN A 93 10.56 1.00 -4.18
CA ASN A 93 11.63 0.06 -4.48
C ASN A 93 12.96 0.76 -4.75
N GLU A 94 12.95 1.82 -5.56
CA GLU A 94 14.13 2.63 -5.83
C GLU A 94 14.69 3.25 -4.53
N ALA A 95 13.83 3.80 -3.69
CA ALA A 95 14.22 4.43 -2.44
C ALA A 95 14.83 3.42 -1.45
N LEU A 96 14.30 2.19 -1.35
CA LEU A 96 14.89 1.10 -0.56
C LEU A 96 16.25 0.66 -1.13
N ALA A 97 16.32 0.44 -2.45
CA ALA A 97 17.55 0.00 -3.13
C ALA A 97 18.69 1.02 -3.03
N THR A 98 18.35 2.32 -2.99
CA THR A 98 19.32 3.42 -2.89
C THR A 98 19.55 3.90 -1.45
N ASN A 99 19.03 3.20 -0.44
CA ASN A 99 19.12 3.54 0.98
C ASN A 99 18.55 4.92 1.35
N LYS A 100 17.62 5.45 0.57
CA LYS A 100 16.92 6.71 0.88
C LYS A 100 15.88 6.55 1.98
N ILE A 101 15.38 5.34 2.19
CA ILE A 101 14.45 4.98 3.26
C ILE A 101 14.93 3.70 3.96
N ASP A 102 14.53 3.51 5.21
CA ASP A 102 14.92 2.37 6.03
C ASP A 102 13.85 1.27 6.03
N ILE A 103 12.60 1.70 6.11
CA ILE A 103 11.42 0.85 6.20
C ILE A 103 10.39 1.35 5.18
N ALA A 104 9.53 0.44 4.71
CA ALA A 104 8.37 0.80 3.89
C ALA A 104 7.18 -0.10 4.22
N MET A 105 5.96 0.45 4.03
CA MET A 105 4.70 -0.29 4.08
C MET A 105 4.03 -0.14 2.73
N TYR A 106 3.99 -1.22 1.94
CA TYR A 106 3.45 -1.19 0.58
C TYR A 106 3.13 -2.59 0.06
N GLY A 107 2.61 -2.65 -1.16
CA GLY A 107 2.07 -3.88 -1.73
C GLY A 107 3.09 -5.00 -1.93
N ASP A 108 2.64 -6.24 -1.81
CA ASP A 108 3.41 -7.47 -1.95
C ASP A 108 4.06 -7.63 -3.33
N PHE A 109 3.38 -7.22 -4.41
CA PHE A 109 3.90 -7.39 -5.77
C PHE A 109 5.17 -6.57 -6.02
N PRO A 110 5.23 -5.26 -5.78
CA PRO A 110 6.47 -4.51 -5.93
C PRO A 110 7.60 -5.00 -4.99
N ILE A 111 7.28 -5.50 -3.79
CA ILE A 111 8.27 -6.13 -2.91
C ILE A 111 8.87 -7.37 -3.57
N THR A 112 8.03 -8.21 -4.18
CA THR A 112 8.48 -9.39 -4.93
C THR A 112 9.40 -8.99 -6.09
N VAL A 113 9.02 -7.94 -6.84
CA VAL A 113 9.86 -7.39 -7.92
C VAL A 113 11.21 -6.90 -7.38
N LEU A 114 11.22 -6.17 -6.26
CA LEU A 114 12.47 -5.72 -5.62
C LEU A 114 13.36 -6.91 -5.25
N LYS A 115 12.80 -7.93 -4.61
CA LYS A 115 13.54 -9.13 -4.21
C LYS A 115 14.09 -9.91 -5.41
N SER A 116 13.30 -10.08 -6.48
CA SER A 116 13.73 -10.79 -7.69
C SER A 116 14.86 -10.07 -8.42
N ASN A 117 14.98 -8.76 -8.24
CA ASN A 117 16.08 -7.94 -8.78
C ASN A 117 17.27 -7.80 -7.80
N GLY A 118 17.35 -8.64 -6.78
CA GLY A 118 18.45 -8.67 -5.82
C GLY A 118 18.34 -7.66 -4.67
N GLY A 119 17.20 -7.03 -4.47
CA GLY A 119 17.00 -6.11 -3.37
C GLY A 119 17.16 -6.78 -2.00
N ASP A 120 17.99 -6.19 -1.14
CA ASP A 120 18.27 -6.72 0.19
C ASP A 120 17.33 -6.14 1.24
N VAL A 121 16.11 -6.69 1.28
CA VAL A 121 15.04 -6.34 2.22
C VAL A 121 14.46 -7.59 2.87
N LYS A 122 13.92 -7.42 4.08
CA LYS A 122 13.18 -8.44 4.84
C LYS A 122 11.77 -7.95 5.14
N VAL A 123 10.79 -8.79 4.91
CA VAL A 123 9.41 -8.61 5.41
C VAL A 123 9.40 -8.92 6.90
N PHE A 124 8.84 -8.05 7.71
CA PHE A 124 8.77 -8.26 9.16
C PHE A 124 7.34 -8.18 9.72
N ALA A 125 6.38 -7.64 8.96
CA ALA A 125 4.96 -7.63 9.35
C ALA A 125 4.03 -7.60 8.14
N VAL A 126 2.77 -7.96 8.38
CA VAL A 126 1.65 -7.74 7.46
C VAL A 126 0.92 -6.49 7.93
N ASP A 127 0.84 -5.48 7.07
CA ASP A 127 0.10 -4.24 7.32
C ASP A 127 -1.39 -4.42 7.01
N ASN A 128 -1.69 -4.94 5.83
CA ASN A 128 -3.05 -5.30 5.42
C ASN A 128 -3.03 -6.65 4.69
N SER A 129 -3.79 -7.61 5.22
CA SER A 129 -3.81 -8.98 4.67
C SER A 129 -4.64 -9.10 3.39
N ARG A 130 -5.45 -8.09 3.04
CA ARG A 130 -6.33 -8.16 1.87
C ARG A 130 -6.73 -6.78 1.37
N PHE A 131 -6.12 -6.33 0.29
CA PHE A 131 -6.64 -5.23 -0.49
C PHE A 131 -7.78 -5.69 -1.41
N MET A 132 -8.84 -4.91 -1.46
CA MET A 132 -9.93 -5.13 -2.40
C MET A 132 -9.75 -4.27 -3.65
N TYR A 133 -9.89 -4.90 -4.80
CA TYR A 133 -9.80 -4.27 -6.13
C TYR A 133 -11.10 -4.44 -6.89
N GLY A 134 -11.34 -3.53 -7.83
CA GLY A 134 -12.48 -3.57 -8.73
C GLY A 134 -12.11 -3.17 -10.15
N VAL A 135 -12.89 -3.65 -11.09
CA VAL A 135 -12.85 -3.26 -12.49
C VAL A 135 -14.04 -2.37 -12.78
N LEU A 136 -13.79 -1.08 -12.99
CA LEU A 136 -14.78 -0.12 -13.40
C LEU A 136 -14.69 0.07 -14.92
N VAL A 137 -15.82 0.01 -15.61
CA VAL A 137 -15.91 0.24 -17.05
C VAL A 137 -16.81 1.43 -17.35
N GLN A 138 -16.67 2.01 -18.54
CA GLN A 138 -17.57 3.05 -19.03
C GLN A 138 -19.04 2.58 -19.00
N ASN A 139 -19.97 3.52 -18.97
CA ASN A 139 -21.41 3.23 -19.10
C ASN A 139 -21.73 2.83 -20.56
N ASP A 140 -21.27 1.65 -20.94
CA ASP A 140 -21.45 1.02 -22.24
C ASP A 140 -22.10 -0.36 -22.03
N ASP A 141 -23.29 -0.56 -22.57
CA ASP A 141 -24.05 -1.80 -22.42
C ASP A 141 -23.42 -3.00 -23.14
N SER A 142 -22.47 -2.76 -24.03
CA SER A 142 -21.70 -3.83 -24.68
C SER A 142 -20.61 -4.43 -23.78
N ILE A 143 -20.25 -3.76 -22.68
CA ILE A 143 -19.20 -4.20 -21.75
C ILE A 143 -19.86 -4.74 -20.47
N LYS A 144 -19.92 -6.06 -20.34
CA LYS A 144 -20.53 -6.76 -19.19
C LYS A 144 -19.55 -7.66 -18.46
N THR A 145 -18.50 -8.09 -19.14
CA THR A 145 -17.50 -9.05 -18.63
C THR A 145 -16.10 -8.56 -18.94
N ILE A 146 -15.10 -9.13 -18.25
CA ILE A 146 -13.68 -8.86 -18.53
C ILE A 146 -13.31 -9.22 -19.97
N LYS A 147 -13.93 -10.24 -20.55
CA LYS A 147 -13.70 -10.65 -21.94
C LYS A 147 -14.10 -9.56 -22.95
N ASP A 148 -15.14 -8.80 -22.68
CA ASP A 148 -15.62 -7.72 -23.56
C ASP A 148 -14.60 -6.55 -23.65
N LEU A 149 -13.56 -6.57 -22.82
CA LEU A 149 -12.46 -5.62 -22.85
C LEU A 149 -11.33 -6.01 -23.80
N GLU A 150 -11.37 -7.17 -24.48
CA GLU A 150 -10.40 -7.53 -25.53
C GLU A 150 -10.43 -6.45 -26.64
N GLY A 151 -9.27 -5.97 -27.03
CA GLY A 151 -9.08 -4.88 -27.99
C GLY A 151 -9.30 -3.45 -27.45
N LYS A 152 -9.75 -3.33 -26.21
CA LYS A 152 -10.06 -2.03 -25.57
C LYS A 152 -8.90 -1.53 -24.71
N LYS A 153 -8.86 -0.21 -24.49
CA LYS A 153 -7.90 0.42 -23.59
C LYS A 153 -8.26 0.16 -22.13
N VAL A 154 -7.33 -0.39 -21.38
CA VAL A 154 -7.49 -0.67 -19.95
C VAL A 154 -6.37 0.02 -19.16
N LEU A 155 -6.75 0.64 -18.05
CA LEU A 155 -5.85 1.41 -17.20
C LEU A 155 -5.48 0.61 -15.96
N TYR A 156 -4.21 0.54 -15.66
CA TYR A 156 -3.65 0.12 -14.38
C TYR A 156 -2.21 0.63 -14.25
N ARG A 157 -1.73 0.83 -13.05
CA ARG A 157 -0.35 1.27 -12.81
C ARG A 157 0.60 0.08 -12.87
N LYS A 158 1.55 0.10 -13.82
CA LYS A 158 2.58 -0.95 -13.96
C LYS A 158 3.53 -0.96 -12.76
N GLY A 159 4.01 -2.16 -12.40
CA GLY A 159 4.91 -2.36 -11.27
C GLY A 159 4.21 -2.28 -9.89
N THR A 160 2.89 -2.16 -9.84
CA THR A 160 2.12 -2.08 -8.60
C THR A 160 1.18 -3.26 -8.44
N VAL A 161 0.50 -3.31 -7.30
CA VAL A 161 -0.57 -4.27 -6.99
C VAL A 161 -1.73 -4.21 -7.99
N GLU A 162 -1.99 -3.05 -8.63
CA GLU A 162 -3.00 -2.93 -9.69
C GLU A 162 -2.63 -3.82 -10.90
N GLN A 163 -1.34 -3.88 -11.28
CA GLN A 163 -0.88 -4.79 -12.33
C GLN A 163 -1.03 -6.25 -11.91
N LYS A 164 -0.71 -6.60 -10.67
CA LYS A 164 -0.92 -7.95 -10.15
C LYS A 164 -2.40 -8.33 -10.28
N PHE A 165 -3.30 -7.46 -9.80
CA PHE A 165 -4.74 -7.67 -9.88
C PHE A 165 -5.20 -7.88 -11.34
N PHE A 166 -4.78 -7.04 -12.28
CA PHE A 166 -5.08 -7.20 -13.70
C PHE A 166 -4.67 -8.59 -14.19
N LYS A 167 -3.44 -9.01 -13.95
CA LYS A 167 -2.93 -10.32 -14.40
C LYS A 167 -3.65 -11.49 -13.75
N GLU A 168 -3.97 -11.40 -12.47
CA GLU A 168 -4.70 -12.46 -11.75
C GLU A 168 -6.15 -12.59 -12.25
N ILE A 169 -6.83 -11.49 -12.55
CA ILE A 169 -8.15 -11.51 -13.15
C ILE A 169 -8.11 -12.14 -14.55
N LEU A 170 -7.15 -11.77 -15.39
CA LEU A 170 -7.01 -12.39 -16.72
C LEU A 170 -6.75 -13.90 -16.59
N LYS A 171 -5.86 -14.31 -15.68
CA LYS A 171 -5.59 -15.72 -15.41
C LYS A 171 -6.86 -16.46 -14.97
N LYS A 172 -7.64 -15.86 -14.07
CA LYS A 172 -8.90 -16.46 -13.57
C LYS A 172 -9.89 -16.74 -14.70
N TYR A 173 -9.99 -15.80 -15.66
CA TYR A 173 -10.89 -15.93 -16.80
C TYR A 173 -10.25 -16.58 -18.04
N ASN A 174 -9.01 -17.10 -17.90
CA ASN A 174 -8.24 -17.71 -18.99
C ASN A 174 -8.11 -16.79 -20.23
N LEU A 175 -7.80 -15.51 -19.98
CA LEU A 175 -7.64 -14.48 -21.01
C LEU A 175 -6.15 -14.16 -21.22
N ASN A 176 -5.78 -13.82 -22.48
CA ASN A 176 -4.41 -13.42 -22.82
C ASN A 176 -4.25 -11.90 -22.70
N GLU A 177 -3.22 -11.45 -21.94
CA GLU A 177 -2.87 -10.03 -21.76
C GLU A 177 -2.64 -9.29 -23.10
N ASP A 178 -2.06 -9.96 -24.10
CA ASP A 178 -1.75 -9.37 -25.40
C ASP A 178 -2.99 -8.90 -26.19
N LYS A 179 -4.18 -9.34 -25.77
CA LYS A 179 -5.43 -8.91 -26.36
C LYS A 179 -5.96 -7.60 -25.83
N PHE A 180 -5.35 -7.02 -24.81
CA PHE A 180 -5.77 -5.78 -24.18
C PHE A 180 -4.81 -4.64 -24.52
N VAL A 181 -5.34 -3.44 -24.75
CA VAL A 181 -4.53 -2.24 -24.93
C VAL A 181 -4.20 -1.65 -23.56
N SER A 182 -3.12 -2.12 -22.95
CA SER A 182 -2.73 -1.74 -21.59
C SER A 182 -2.07 -0.36 -21.55
N VAL A 183 -2.65 0.56 -20.81
CA VAL A 183 -2.12 1.92 -20.60
C VAL A 183 -1.62 2.04 -19.15
N ASN A 184 -0.37 2.46 -18.97
CA ASN A 184 0.23 2.65 -17.65
C ASN A 184 -0.27 3.95 -17.00
N ALA A 185 -1.42 3.89 -16.36
CA ALA A 185 -1.99 4.97 -15.59
C ALA A 185 -2.82 4.42 -14.44
N GLY A 186 -2.65 4.95 -13.24
CA GLY A 186 -3.42 4.56 -12.05
C GLY A 186 -3.50 5.70 -11.05
N GLY A 187 -4.18 5.50 -9.92
CA GLY A 187 -4.43 6.56 -8.97
C GLY A 187 -5.18 7.74 -9.59
N ALA A 188 -4.81 8.98 -9.26
CA ALA A 188 -5.48 10.19 -9.75
C ALA A 188 -5.42 10.34 -11.27
N ASP A 189 -4.25 10.03 -11.87
CA ASP A 189 -4.05 10.14 -13.33
C ASP A 189 -4.98 9.17 -14.06
N GLY A 190 -5.03 7.90 -13.62
CA GLY A 190 -5.91 6.89 -14.19
C GLY A 190 -7.39 7.26 -14.06
N GLN A 191 -7.80 7.80 -12.90
CA GLN A 191 -9.18 8.29 -12.69
C GLN A 191 -9.51 9.44 -13.62
N SER A 192 -8.57 10.36 -13.87
CA SER A 192 -8.76 11.50 -14.79
C SER A 192 -8.93 11.03 -16.23
N ILE A 193 -8.05 10.14 -16.72
CA ILE A 193 -8.13 9.57 -18.07
C ILE A 193 -9.43 8.79 -18.27
N PHE A 194 -9.84 7.98 -17.27
CA PHE A 194 -11.08 7.23 -17.31
C PHE A 194 -12.30 8.17 -17.36
N SER A 195 -12.32 9.20 -16.52
CA SER A 195 -13.42 10.18 -16.46
C SER A 195 -13.53 11.01 -17.74
N ALA A 196 -12.41 11.25 -18.43
CA ALA A 196 -12.38 11.88 -19.75
C ALA A 196 -12.83 10.94 -20.89
N LYS A 197 -13.18 9.68 -20.58
CA LYS A 197 -13.57 8.63 -21.53
C LYS A 197 -12.48 8.28 -22.56
N GLU A 198 -11.22 8.42 -22.18
CA GLU A 198 -10.06 8.09 -23.02
C GLU A 198 -9.65 6.61 -22.90
N ALA A 199 -10.29 5.86 -22.00
CA ALA A 199 -10.14 4.42 -21.83
C ALA A 199 -11.46 3.78 -21.40
N GLU A 200 -11.64 2.50 -21.76
CA GLU A 200 -12.86 1.76 -21.52
C GLU A 200 -12.95 1.14 -20.13
N ALA A 201 -11.81 0.86 -19.49
CA ALA A 201 -11.77 0.28 -18.16
C ALA A 201 -10.62 0.81 -17.31
N ILE A 202 -10.81 0.80 -15.98
CA ILE A 202 -9.77 1.04 -14.98
C ILE A 202 -9.79 -0.07 -13.93
N PHE A 203 -8.62 -0.67 -13.69
CA PHE A 203 -8.35 -1.61 -12.60
C PHE A 203 -7.80 -0.83 -11.41
N THR A 204 -8.57 -0.70 -10.37
CA THR A 204 -8.25 0.19 -9.24
C THR A 204 -8.74 -0.40 -7.91
N PHE A 205 -8.47 0.27 -6.80
CA PHE A 205 -9.06 -0.11 -5.51
C PHE A 205 -10.59 -0.14 -5.58
N TYR A 206 -11.20 -1.15 -4.95
CA TYR A 206 -12.64 -1.36 -5.01
C TYR A 206 -13.44 -0.16 -4.49
N TYR A 207 -13.00 0.46 -3.38
CA TYR A 207 -13.64 1.67 -2.86
C TYR A 207 -13.58 2.84 -3.85
N THR A 208 -12.47 2.96 -4.62
CA THR A 208 -12.36 3.98 -5.67
C THR A 208 -13.33 3.69 -6.81
N ALA A 209 -13.41 2.42 -7.24
CA ALA A 209 -14.36 2.02 -8.27
C ALA A 209 -15.81 2.29 -7.85
N LEU A 210 -16.20 1.94 -6.63
CA LEU A 210 -17.53 2.23 -6.07
C LEU A 210 -17.80 3.74 -5.96
N TYR A 211 -16.81 4.52 -5.54
CA TYR A 211 -16.95 5.97 -5.48
C TYR A 211 -17.20 6.56 -6.86
N MET A 212 -16.43 6.16 -7.87
CA MET A 212 -16.62 6.62 -9.25
C MET A 212 -17.98 6.18 -9.82
N GLU A 213 -18.41 4.94 -9.55
CA GLU A 213 -19.72 4.43 -9.90
C GLU A 213 -20.84 5.26 -9.25
N SER A 214 -20.73 5.60 -7.97
CA SER A 214 -21.70 6.45 -7.25
C SER A 214 -21.82 7.86 -7.84
N LYS A 215 -20.80 8.30 -8.59
CA LYS A 215 -20.80 9.57 -9.33
C LYS A 215 -21.30 9.43 -10.78
N GLY A 216 -21.75 8.23 -11.17
CA GLY A 216 -22.22 7.95 -12.53
C GLY A 216 -21.12 7.91 -13.59
N LEU A 217 -19.84 7.81 -13.19
CA LEU A 217 -18.70 7.82 -14.10
C LEU A 217 -18.48 6.48 -14.81
N GLY A 218 -19.13 5.41 -14.37
CA GLY A 218 -19.02 4.07 -14.93
C GLY A 218 -19.78 3.06 -14.10
N LYS A 219 -19.58 1.77 -14.36
CA LYS A 219 -20.15 0.67 -13.58
C LYS A 219 -19.07 -0.35 -13.21
N VAL A 220 -19.15 -0.91 -12.01
CA VAL A 220 -18.29 -2.01 -11.56
C VAL A 220 -18.80 -3.32 -12.14
N ILE A 221 -17.96 -4.01 -12.93
CA ILE A 221 -18.30 -5.30 -13.54
C ILE A 221 -17.65 -6.49 -12.87
N ASP A 222 -16.59 -6.26 -12.10
CA ASP A 222 -15.86 -7.31 -11.38
C ASP A 222 -15.15 -6.75 -10.15
N SER A 223 -14.87 -7.62 -9.16
CA SER A 223 -14.10 -7.25 -7.98
C SER A 223 -13.46 -8.46 -7.31
N THR A 224 -12.54 -8.21 -6.37
CA THR A 224 -11.97 -9.25 -5.51
C THR A 224 -12.83 -9.57 -4.28
N LEU A 225 -14.02 -8.95 -4.14
CA LEU A 225 -14.86 -9.09 -2.94
C LEU A 225 -15.17 -10.56 -2.63
N ASP A 226 -15.57 -11.32 -3.65
CA ASP A 226 -15.92 -12.74 -3.56
C ASP A 226 -14.82 -13.66 -4.13
N LYS A 227 -13.60 -13.16 -4.31
CA LYS A 227 -12.48 -13.86 -4.92
C LYS A 227 -11.23 -13.78 -4.03
N PRO A 228 -11.23 -14.49 -2.89
CA PRO A 228 -10.10 -14.43 -1.95
C PRO A 228 -8.78 -14.91 -2.54
N GLU A 229 -8.84 -15.75 -3.59
CA GLU A 229 -7.68 -16.23 -4.32
C GLU A 229 -7.02 -15.19 -5.23
N VAL A 230 -7.77 -14.13 -5.58
CA VAL A 230 -7.28 -12.99 -6.33
C VAL A 230 -7.04 -11.86 -5.35
N GLY A 231 -5.87 -11.80 -4.77
CA GLY A 231 -5.64 -10.87 -3.70
C GLY A 231 -4.23 -10.31 -3.66
N THR A 232 -4.12 -9.17 -3.06
CA THR A 232 -2.85 -8.53 -2.73
C THR A 232 -2.83 -8.12 -1.27
N GLN A 233 -1.64 -7.96 -0.73
CA GLN A 233 -1.41 -7.59 0.65
C GLN A 233 -0.53 -6.34 0.71
N SER A 234 -0.62 -5.58 1.79
CA SER A 234 0.40 -4.63 2.19
C SER A 234 1.29 -5.25 3.26
N LEU A 235 2.57 -5.12 3.07
CA LEU A 235 3.59 -5.69 3.94
C LEU A 235 4.51 -4.59 4.44
N ALA A 236 4.94 -4.71 5.69
CA ALA A 236 6.00 -3.91 6.24
C ALA A 236 7.35 -4.58 5.96
N VAL A 237 8.25 -3.86 5.30
CA VAL A 237 9.59 -4.33 4.96
C VAL A 237 10.63 -3.34 5.42
N GLY A 238 11.82 -3.81 5.72
CA GLY A 238 12.97 -2.97 6.00
C GLY A 238 14.22 -3.47 5.28
N ARG A 239 15.16 -2.58 5.03
CA ARG A 239 16.49 -2.97 4.55
C ARG A 239 17.11 -3.95 5.55
N THR A 240 17.65 -5.05 5.06
CA THR A 240 18.24 -6.09 5.94
C THR A 240 19.27 -5.50 6.89
N LYS A 241 20.18 -4.69 6.38
CA LYS A 241 21.20 -4.03 7.19
C LYS A 241 20.62 -3.19 8.33
N PHE A 242 19.57 -2.39 8.04
CA PHE A 242 18.92 -1.55 9.06
C PHE A 242 18.22 -2.39 10.13
N LEU A 243 17.60 -3.50 9.75
CA LEU A 243 16.91 -4.39 10.70
C LEU A 243 17.85 -5.22 11.57
N GLU A 244 19.13 -5.33 11.21
CA GLU A 244 20.15 -6.07 11.95
C GLU A 244 21.03 -5.19 12.85
N GLU A 245 20.97 -3.86 12.70
CA GLU A 245 21.64 -2.86 13.56
C GLU A 245 20.88 -2.60 14.88
#